data_f3a2f2a6f4cb22060dc1855f0da1f46f
#
_entry.id   f3a2f2a6f4cb22060dc1855f0da1f46f
#
_cell.length_a   1.000
_cell.length_b   1.000
_cell.length_c   1.000
_cell.angle_alpha   90.00
_cell.angle_beta   90.00
_cell.angle_gamma   90.00
#
_symmetry.space_group_name_H-M   'P 1'
#
loop_
_entity.id
_entity.type
_entity.pdbx_description
1 polymer ?
#
loop_
_entity_poly.entity_id
_entity_poly.type
_entity_poly.pdbx_seq_one_letter_code
_entity_poly.pdbx_strand_id
1 'polypeptide(L)'
;MTKARLDDLLRRMPPRLARKYREIVQRVRSKWVLAELEKAVEAGAGALDAVVNDMATSASAVTATAAGIHNAVAAEVAEYLTARLDQLVAYDVANPRAVALLQRSRLQLIQQISDDQREAIAEILRLGSERGLNPRAMAVDIREVIGLDPYRARIVANYRRALEGGDLHALTYKLRDARSDKAIRAAFEAGKGLPKERIDKLVDRYAQRQLASRAEAIARTEALRAVHGGQHEAWEQAIDDGKLDAARIQQEWHAGSAPRTRAHHVAMRGQKRKWGESFRSGRGNLLRYPCDPDAPALEVVSCRCARTVRILPPGQAPIGEADEGATAS
;
A
#
# COMPACT_ATOMS: atom_id res chain seq x y z
N MET A 1 -7.31 -17.42 -15.51
CA MET A 1 -6.17 -17.56 -14.55
C MET A 1 -6.65 -18.36 -13.33
N THR A 2 -5.92 -19.41 -12.95
CA THR A 2 -6.28 -20.26 -11.81
C THR A 2 -6.05 -19.53 -10.47
N LYS A 3 -6.78 -19.96 -9.40
CA LYS A 3 -6.58 -19.42 -8.06
C LYS A 3 -5.14 -19.61 -7.57
N ALA A 4 -4.54 -20.78 -7.82
CA ALA A 4 -3.16 -21.06 -7.43
C ALA A 4 -2.15 -20.09 -8.08
N ARG A 5 -2.33 -19.76 -9.35
CA ARG A 5 -1.50 -18.78 -10.05
C ARG A 5 -1.69 -17.37 -9.50
N LEU A 6 -2.93 -16.99 -9.19
CA LEU A 6 -3.24 -15.71 -8.55
C LEU A 6 -2.57 -15.61 -7.17
N ASP A 7 -2.67 -16.66 -6.34
CA ASP A 7 -2.04 -16.72 -5.03
C ASP A 7 -0.50 -16.62 -5.11
N ASP A 8 0.11 -17.21 -6.15
CA ASP A 8 1.55 -17.09 -6.39
C ASP A 8 1.96 -15.65 -6.76
N LEU A 9 1.24 -14.99 -7.64
CA LEU A 9 1.47 -13.58 -7.99
C LEU A 9 1.34 -12.68 -6.75
N LEU A 10 0.28 -12.84 -5.97
CA LEU A 10 0.03 -12.06 -4.76
C LEU A 10 1.06 -12.29 -3.65
N ARG A 11 1.80 -13.39 -3.69
CA ARG A 11 2.92 -13.68 -2.79
C ARG A 11 4.23 -13.04 -3.25
N ARG A 12 4.52 -13.07 -4.57
CA ARG A 12 5.82 -12.66 -5.13
C ARG A 12 5.93 -11.17 -5.46
N MET A 13 4.82 -10.52 -5.84
CA MET A 13 4.87 -9.14 -6.32
C MET A 13 5.08 -8.09 -5.21
N PRO A 14 4.44 -8.17 -4.03
CA PRO A 14 4.63 -7.17 -2.98
C PRO A 14 6.08 -6.98 -2.53
N PRO A 15 6.91 -8.02 -2.33
CA PRO A 15 8.32 -7.82 -1.94
C PRO A 15 9.13 -6.99 -2.94
N ARG A 16 8.85 -7.10 -4.24
CA ARG A 16 9.51 -6.30 -5.29
C ARG A 16 9.17 -4.83 -5.17
N LEU A 17 7.89 -4.50 -5.00
CA LEU A 17 7.42 -3.13 -4.80
C LEU A 17 7.89 -2.53 -3.48
N ALA A 18 7.88 -3.31 -2.39
CA ALA A 18 8.37 -2.87 -1.08
C ALA A 18 9.87 -2.52 -1.13
N ARG A 19 10.67 -3.32 -1.81
CA ARG A 19 12.09 -3.03 -2.05
C ARG A 19 12.23 -1.74 -2.85
N LYS A 20 11.46 -1.57 -3.94
CA LYS A 20 11.51 -0.38 -4.77
C LYS A 20 11.16 0.89 -3.99
N TYR A 21 10.13 0.85 -3.16
CA TYR A 21 9.78 1.98 -2.30
C TYR A 21 10.92 2.34 -1.33
N ARG A 22 11.55 1.35 -0.69
CA ARG A 22 12.69 1.62 0.20
C ARG A 22 13.90 2.20 -0.54
N GLU A 23 14.18 1.75 -1.77
CA GLU A 23 15.25 2.29 -2.61
C GLU A 23 15.04 3.78 -2.91
N ILE A 24 13.81 4.20 -3.24
CA ILE A 24 13.54 5.62 -3.48
C ILE A 24 13.67 6.46 -2.22
N VAL A 25 13.20 5.98 -1.08
CA VAL A 25 13.37 6.67 0.21
C VAL A 25 14.84 6.82 0.56
N GLN A 26 15.64 5.76 0.37
CA GLN A 26 17.10 5.81 0.61
C GLN A 26 17.76 6.87 -0.28
N ARG A 27 17.38 6.96 -1.56
CA ARG A 27 17.90 7.97 -2.50
C ARG A 27 17.57 9.39 -2.04
N VAL A 28 16.33 9.63 -1.63
CA VAL A 28 15.91 10.94 -1.12
C VAL A 28 16.65 11.28 0.17
N ARG A 29 16.77 10.34 1.11
CA ARG A 29 17.56 10.54 2.36
C ARG A 29 19.04 10.81 2.08
N SER A 30 19.61 10.20 1.03
CA SER A 30 21.01 10.43 0.65
C SER A 30 21.23 11.81 0.04
N LYS A 31 20.24 12.34 -0.67
CA LYS A 31 20.25 13.70 -1.22
C LYS A 31 20.10 14.75 -0.12
N TRP A 32 19.19 14.52 0.82
CA TRP A 32 18.87 15.43 1.91
C TRP A 32 19.75 15.13 3.13
N VAL A 33 20.99 15.62 3.07
CA VAL A 33 21.90 15.54 4.23
C VAL A 33 21.48 16.50 5.32
N LEU A 34 21.96 16.26 6.55
CA LEU A 34 21.51 17.00 7.74
C LEU A 34 21.67 18.52 7.60
N ALA A 35 22.77 18.98 7.02
CA ALA A 35 23.02 20.42 6.82
C ALA A 35 22.01 21.07 5.86
N GLU A 36 21.58 20.37 4.82
CA GLU A 36 20.57 20.88 3.88
C GLU A 36 19.17 20.91 4.51
N LEU A 37 18.84 19.90 5.32
CA LEU A 37 17.59 19.89 6.08
C LEU A 37 17.57 21.00 7.15
N GLU A 38 18.68 21.25 7.84
CA GLU A 38 18.81 22.33 8.82
C GLU A 38 18.53 23.68 8.16
N LYS A 39 19.17 23.99 7.04
CA LYS A 39 18.91 25.20 6.25
C LYS A 39 17.45 25.30 5.79
N ALA A 40 16.85 24.18 5.36
CA ALA A 40 15.45 24.17 4.93
C ALA A 40 14.49 24.45 6.09
N VAL A 41 14.78 23.95 7.30
CA VAL A 41 14.01 24.25 8.52
C VAL A 41 14.14 25.74 8.88
N GLU A 42 15.34 26.32 8.82
CA GLU A 42 15.58 27.74 9.07
C GLU A 42 14.86 28.63 8.06
N ALA A 43 14.82 28.22 6.78
CA ALA A 43 14.13 28.96 5.72
C ALA A 43 12.60 28.83 5.78
N GLY A 44 12.08 27.89 6.57
CA GLY A 44 10.65 27.70 6.79
C GLY A 44 10.01 26.58 5.96
N ALA A 45 8.72 26.35 6.18
CA ALA A 45 7.99 25.20 5.63
C ALA A 45 8.06 25.07 4.08
N GLY A 46 8.04 26.20 3.36
CA GLY A 46 8.13 26.21 1.89
C GLY A 46 9.43 25.61 1.34
N ALA A 47 10.54 25.74 2.06
CA ALA A 47 11.81 25.14 1.65
C ALA A 47 11.79 23.60 1.78
N LEU A 48 11.00 23.07 2.70
CA LEU A 48 10.81 21.62 2.91
C LEU A 48 9.91 20.97 1.84
N ASP A 49 9.16 21.75 1.05
CA ASP A 49 8.41 21.24 -0.10
C ASP A 49 9.34 20.59 -1.15
N ALA A 50 10.61 20.97 -1.20
CA ALA A 50 11.60 20.32 -2.05
C ALA A 50 11.82 18.85 -1.67
N VAL A 51 11.77 18.49 -0.38
CA VAL A 51 11.80 17.07 0.08
C VAL A 51 10.58 16.32 -0.40
N VAL A 52 9.40 16.96 -0.30
CA VAL A 52 8.13 16.38 -0.78
C VAL A 52 8.17 16.13 -2.28
N ASN A 53 8.66 17.10 -3.05
CA ASN A 53 8.79 17.01 -4.51
C ASN A 53 9.78 15.91 -4.93
N ASP A 54 10.88 15.73 -4.21
CA ASP A 54 11.82 14.65 -4.46
C ASP A 54 11.19 13.28 -4.17
N MET A 55 10.37 13.16 -3.14
CA MET A 55 9.60 11.94 -2.86
C MET A 55 8.57 11.68 -3.96
N ALA A 56 7.82 12.69 -4.39
CA ALA A 56 6.83 12.58 -5.47
C ALA A 56 7.47 12.12 -6.80
N THR A 57 8.56 12.78 -7.20
CA THR A 57 9.30 12.44 -8.42
C THR A 57 9.84 11.01 -8.35
N SER A 58 10.42 10.63 -7.22
CA SER A 58 10.97 9.29 -7.02
C SER A 58 9.88 8.22 -6.98
N ALA A 59 8.67 8.54 -6.52
CA ALA A 59 7.52 7.61 -6.47
C ALA A 59 7.11 7.11 -7.88
N SER A 60 7.45 7.84 -8.95
CA SER A 60 7.21 7.41 -10.34
C SER A 60 7.82 6.04 -10.64
N ALA A 61 8.94 5.67 -10.02
CA ALA A 61 9.56 4.37 -10.19
C ALA A 61 8.75 3.21 -9.56
N VAL A 62 8.01 3.47 -8.48
CA VAL A 62 7.08 2.49 -7.88
C VAL A 62 5.89 2.28 -8.79
N THR A 63 5.31 3.38 -9.30
CA THR A 63 4.14 3.31 -10.20
C THR A 63 4.47 2.64 -11.52
N ALA A 64 5.65 2.87 -12.09
CA ALA A 64 6.11 2.17 -13.29
C ALA A 64 6.25 0.66 -13.07
N THR A 65 6.74 0.25 -11.90
CA THR A 65 6.81 -1.17 -11.52
C THR A 65 5.41 -1.78 -11.38
N ALA A 66 4.46 -1.06 -10.78
CA ALA A 66 3.07 -1.51 -10.66
C ALA A 66 2.38 -1.64 -12.03
N ALA A 67 2.60 -0.69 -12.93
CA ALA A 67 2.10 -0.74 -14.32
C ALA A 67 2.66 -1.95 -15.09
N GLY A 68 3.95 -2.25 -14.92
CA GLY A 68 4.55 -3.46 -15.50
C GLY A 68 3.91 -4.76 -14.98
N ILE A 69 3.56 -4.83 -13.70
CA ILE A 69 2.82 -5.97 -13.12
C ILE A 69 1.43 -6.06 -13.74
N HIS A 70 0.70 -4.95 -13.84
CA HIS A 70 -0.63 -4.90 -14.46
C HIS A 70 -0.61 -5.47 -15.88
N ASN A 71 0.27 -4.96 -16.74
CA ASN A 71 0.36 -5.38 -18.14
C ASN A 71 0.78 -6.86 -18.27
N ALA A 72 1.71 -7.34 -17.45
CA ALA A 72 2.13 -8.73 -17.46
C ALA A 72 0.98 -9.68 -17.05
N VAL A 73 0.19 -9.31 -16.06
CA VAL A 73 -0.96 -10.09 -15.63
C VAL A 73 -2.07 -10.07 -16.69
N ALA A 74 -2.31 -8.91 -17.30
CA ALA A 74 -3.30 -8.80 -18.37
C ALA A 74 -2.94 -9.67 -19.59
N ALA A 75 -1.66 -9.66 -19.99
CA ALA A 75 -1.17 -10.54 -21.07
C ALA A 75 -1.33 -12.03 -20.71
N GLU A 76 -1.00 -12.45 -19.49
CA GLU A 76 -1.19 -13.83 -19.02
C GLU A 76 -2.68 -14.23 -19.02
N VAL A 77 -3.58 -13.31 -18.70
CA VAL A 77 -5.03 -13.55 -18.77
C VAL A 77 -5.49 -13.70 -20.23
N ALA A 78 -4.97 -12.88 -21.14
CA ALA A 78 -5.28 -13.00 -22.57
C ALA A 78 -4.82 -14.35 -23.14
N GLU A 79 -3.63 -14.83 -22.78
CA GLU A 79 -3.15 -16.19 -23.12
C GLU A 79 -4.08 -17.28 -22.56
N TYR A 80 -4.50 -17.16 -21.30
CA TYR A 80 -5.46 -18.08 -20.69
C TYR A 80 -6.79 -18.09 -21.43
N LEU A 81 -7.32 -16.94 -21.85
CA LEU A 81 -8.56 -16.83 -22.61
C LEU A 81 -8.40 -17.40 -24.02
N THR A 82 -7.28 -17.17 -24.70
CA THR A 82 -6.94 -17.76 -25.99
C THR A 82 -7.05 -19.29 -25.93
N ALA A 83 -6.39 -19.90 -24.96
CA ALA A 83 -6.43 -21.34 -24.76
C ALA A 83 -7.83 -21.88 -24.38
N ARG A 84 -8.65 -21.09 -23.70
CA ARG A 84 -9.98 -21.50 -23.23
C ARG A 84 -11.07 -21.35 -24.28
N LEU A 85 -10.93 -20.37 -25.16
CA LEU A 85 -11.94 -20.02 -26.19
C LEU A 85 -11.60 -20.59 -27.56
N ASP A 86 -10.42 -21.21 -27.70
CA ASP A 86 -9.86 -21.68 -28.97
C ASP A 86 -9.87 -20.60 -30.07
N GLN A 87 -9.61 -19.37 -29.65
CA GLN A 87 -9.48 -18.19 -30.52
C GLN A 87 -8.49 -17.19 -29.95
N LEU A 88 -7.80 -16.46 -30.82
CA LEU A 88 -6.82 -15.47 -30.38
C LEU A 88 -7.48 -14.33 -29.60
N VAL A 89 -7.09 -14.20 -28.34
CA VAL A 89 -7.40 -13.05 -27.48
C VAL A 89 -6.08 -12.32 -27.21
N ALA A 90 -6.00 -11.04 -27.59
CA ALA A 90 -4.84 -10.20 -27.36
C ALA A 90 -5.18 -9.14 -26.33
N TYR A 91 -4.21 -8.78 -25.48
CA TYR A 91 -4.31 -7.63 -24.60
C TYR A 91 -3.63 -6.43 -25.26
N ASP A 92 -4.37 -5.36 -25.51
CA ASP A 92 -3.85 -4.11 -26.02
C ASP A 92 -3.44 -3.18 -24.88
N VAL A 93 -2.13 -2.99 -24.72
CA VAL A 93 -1.55 -2.06 -23.72
C VAL A 93 -1.84 -0.59 -24.02
N ALA A 94 -2.16 -0.26 -25.29
CA ALA A 94 -2.48 1.08 -25.74
C ALA A 94 -3.99 1.39 -25.66
N ASN A 95 -4.82 0.42 -25.24
CA ASN A 95 -6.25 0.63 -25.07
C ASN A 95 -6.51 1.84 -24.17
N PRO A 96 -7.33 2.83 -24.60
CA PRO A 96 -7.54 4.09 -23.87
C PRO A 96 -8.03 3.89 -22.42
N ARG A 97 -8.87 2.87 -22.17
CA ARG A 97 -9.36 2.55 -20.82
C ARG A 97 -8.23 2.02 -19.93
N ALA A 98 -7.38 1.12 -20.42
CA ALA A 98 -6.22 0.61 -19.71
C ALA A 98 -5.23 1.72 -19.37
N VAL A 99 -4.93 2.58 -20.35
CA VAL A 99 -4.05 3.74 -20.18
C VAL A 99 -4.62 4.69 -19.12
N ALA A 100 -5.91 5.03 -19.20
CA ALA A 100 -6.56 5.93 -18.23
C ALA A 100 -6.56 5.35 -16.81
N LEU A 101 -6.80 4.03 -16.65
CA LEU A 101 -6.75 3.34 -15.36
C LEU A 101 -5.34 3.42 -14.75
N LEU A 102 -4.30 3.13 -15.54
CA LEU A 102 -2.92 3.18 -15.08
C LEU A 102 -2.47 4.60 -14.73
N GLN A 103 -2.86 5.60 -15.53
CA GLN A 103 -2.56 7.01 -15.25
C GLN A 103 -3.22 7.47 -13.94
N ARG A 104 -4.51 7.16 -13.73
CA ARG A 104 -5.22 7.49 -12.50
C ARG A 104 -4.58 6.84 -11.28
N SER A 105 -4.28 5.55 -11.34
CA SER A 105 -3.62 4.83 -10.25
C SER A 105 -2.24 5.42 -9.94
N ARG A 106 -1.49 5.81 -10.97
CA ARG A 106 -0.21 6.50 -10.82
C ARG A 106 -0.35 7.83 -10.08
N LEU A 107 -1.28 8.68 -10.50
CA LEU A 107 -1.49 9.99 -9.89
C LEU A 107 -1.95 9.86 -8.43
N GLN A 108 -2.87 8.96 -8.14
CA GLN A 108 -3.35 8.69 -6.77
C GLN A 108 -2.21 8.27 -5.83
N LEU A 109 -1.33 7.35 -6.25
CA LEU A 109 -0.23 6.90 -5.41
C LEU A 109 0.82 8.00 -5.19
N ILE A 110 1.17 8.75 -6.24
CA ILE A 110 2.12 9.87 -6.13
C ILE A 110 1.56 10.94 -5.19
N GLN A 111 0.29 11.31 -5.35
CA GLN A 111 -0.36 12.30 -4.51
C GLN A 111 -0.39 11.83 -3.05
N GLN A 112 -0.82 10.59 -2.78
CA GLN A 112 -0.83 10.03 -1.44
C GLN A 112 0.56 10.07 -0.78
N ILE A 113 1.63 9.68 -1.50
CA ILE A 113 2.99 9.71 -0.96
C ILE A 113 3.41 11.15 -0.65
N SER A 114 3.04 12.11 -1.50
CA SER A 114 3.37 13.54 -1.33
C SER A 114 2.63 14.14 -0.14
N ASP A 115 1.34 13.90 -0.03
CA ASP A 115 0.49 14.41 1.06
C ASP A 115 0.94 13.82 2.41
N ASP A 116 1.13 12.51 2.47
CA ASP A 116 1.66 11.83 3.65
C ASP A 116 3.03 12.40 4.08
N GLN A 117 3.92 12.71 3.12
CA GLN A 117 5.23 13.27 3.44
C GLN A 117 5.13 14.71 3.93
N ARG A 118 4.28 15.53 3.31
CA ARG A 118 4.03 16.91 3.75
C ARG A 118 3.46 16.95 5.16
N GLU A 119 2.45 16.13 5.44
CA GLU A 119 1.83 16.04 6.76
C GLU A 119 2.80 15.48 7.82
N ALA A 120 3.65 14.50 7.46
CA ALA A 120 4.68 13.98 8.36
C ALA A 120 5.70 15.07 8.75
N ILE A 121 6.17 15.86 7.79
CA ILE A 121 7.07 17.00 8.06
C ILE A 121 6.38 18.05 8.93
N ALA A 122 5.14 18.42 8.61
CA ALA A 122 4.38 19.40 9.39
C ALA A 122 4.20 18.94 10.85
N GLU A 123 3.91 17.66 11.07
CA GLU A 123 3.79 17.08 12.42
C GLU A 123 5.12 17.14 13.20
N ILE A 124 6.25 16.87 12.56
CA ILE A 124 7.56 16.99 13.21
C ILE A 124 7.89 18.44 13.56
N LEU A 125 7.61 19.40 12.66
CA LEU A 125 7.79 20.81 12.94
C LEU A 125 6.94 21.29 14.11
N ARG A 126 5.66 20.86 14.15
CA ARG A 126 4.74 21.17 15.25
C ARG A 126 5.27 20.64 16.59
N LEU A 127 5.61 19.36 16.64
CA LEU A 127 6.15 18.71 17.85
C LEU A 127 7.48 19.30 18.28
N GLY A 128 8.34 19.67 17.32
CA GLY A 128 9.63 20.32 17.57
C GLY A 128 9.45 21.72 18.16
N SER A 129 8.54 22.51 17.61
CA SER A 129 8.20 23.86 18.09
C SER A 129 7.63 23.81 19.50
N GLU A 130 6.71 22.90 19.80
CA GLU A 130 6.14 22.71 21.15
C GLU A 130 7.20 22.34 22.20
N ARG A 131 8.28 21.71 21.78
CA ARG A 131 9.42 21.31 22.62
C ARG A 131 10.54 22.35 22.66
N GLY A 132 10.43 23.42 21.89
CA GLY A 132 11.50 24.44 21.76
C GLY A 132 12.78 23.89 21.12
N LEU A 133 12.68 22.91 20.23
CA LEU A 133 13.84 22.34 19.54
C LEU A 133 14.45 23.35 18.57
N ASN A 134 15.79 23.38 18.52
CA ASN A 134 16.49 24.15 17.50
C ASN A 134 16.38 23.52 16.10
N PRO A 135 16.67 24.30 15.02
CA PRO A 135 16.54 23.80 13.62
C PRO A 135 17.32 22.52 13.35
N ARG A 136 18.51 22.36 13.92
CA ARG A 136 19.32 21.15 13.75
C ARG A 136 18.66 19.90 14.36
N ALA A 137 18.05 20.02 15.54
CA ALA A 137 17.32 18.91 16.16
C ALA A 137 16.07 18.54 15.35
N MET A 138 15.32 19.53 14.85
CA MET A 138 14.19 19.30 13.95
C MET A 138 14.63 18.64 12.65
N ALA A 139 15.76 19.05 12.07
CA ALA A 139 16.31 18.43 10.86
C ALA A 139 16.68 16.95 11.06
N VAL A 140 17.20 16.57 12.24
CA VAL A 140 17.41 15.15 12.59
C VAL A 140 16.09 14.39 12.58
N ASP A 141 15.06 14.91 13.24
CA ASP A 141 13.76 14.27 13.32
C ASP A 141 13.07 14.19 11.94
N ILE A 142 13.17 15.22 11.10
CA ILE A 142 12.67 15.21 9.72
C ILE A 142 13.35 14.12 8.91
N ARG A 143 14.66 13.98 9.00
CA ARG A 143 15.41 12.94 8.28
C ARG A 143 14.94 11.54 8.62
N GLU A 144 14.61 11.27 9.88
CA GLU A 144 14.09 9.98 10.36
C GLU A 144 12.71 9.65 9.77
N VAL A 145 11.91 10.67 9.42
CA VAL A 145 10.54 10.48 8.95
C VAL A 145 10.37 10.60 7.43
N ILE A 146 11.44 10.87 6.67
CA ILE A 146 11.37 10.80 5.20
C ILE A 146 10.87 9.40 4.78
N GLY A 147 9.79 9.36 3.99
CA GLY A 147 9.15 8.13 3.55
C GLY A 147 8.14 7.55 4.55
N LEU A 148 7.86 8.20 5.69
CA LEU A 148 6.80 7.81 6.61
C LEU A 148 5.52 8.63 6.36
N ASP A 149 4.39 8.09 6.82
CA ASP A 149 3.13 8.82 6.95
C ASP A 149 3.08 9.55 8.31
N PRO A 150 2.14 10.51 8.52
CA PRO A 150 2.10 11.32 9.72
C PRO A 150 1.91 10.50 11.01
N TYR A 151 1.15 9.39 10.96
CA TYR A 151 1.00 8.53 12.13
C TYR A 151 2.35 7.89 12.53
N ARG A 152 3.08 7.32 11.55
CA ARG A 152 4.39 6.72 11.83
C ARG A 152 5.43 7.76 12.22
N ALA A 153 5.40 8.95 11.63
CA ALA A 153 6.25 10.06 12.00
C ALA A 153 6.06 10.41 13.49
N ARG A 154 4.82 10.59 13.93
CA ARG A 154 4.46 10.88 15.31
C ARG A 154 4.94 9.81 16.29
N ILE A 155 4.75 8.54 15.99
CA ILE A 155 5.21 7.47 16.90
C ILE A 155 6.73 7.36 16.96
N VAL A 156 7.47 7.71 15.90
CA VAL A 156 8.94 7.79 15.92
C VAL A 156 9.39 8.94 16.83
N ALA A 157 8.81 10.13 16.68
CA ALA A 157 9.10 11.29 17.53
C ALA A 157 8.75 11.03 19.01
N ASN A 158 7.60 10.39 19.28
CA ASN A 158 7.20 10.03 20.63
C ASN A 158 8.13 8.95 21.24
N TYR A 159 8.60 8.01 20.46
CA TYR A 159 9.60 7.03 20.92
C TYR A 159 10.91 7.69 21.31
N ARG A 160 11.39 8.65 20.51
CA ARG A 160 12.56 9.49 20.86
C ARG A 160 12.34 10.20 22.19
N ARG A 161 11.21 10.90 22.33
CA ARG A 161 10.87 11.65 23.55
C ARG A 161 10.83 10.76 24.79
N ALA A 162 10.25 9.56 24.68
CA ALA A 162 10.20 8.60 25.78
C ALA A 162 11.61 8.12 26.20
N LEU A 163 12.51 7.90 25.23
CA LEU A 163 13.91 7.53 25.51
C LEU A 163 14.68 8.68 26.16
N GLU A 164 14.50 9.91 25.71
CA GLU A 164 15.14 11.12 26.26
C GLU A 164 14.67 11.42 27.68
N GLY A 165 13.37 11.21 27.95
CA GLY A 165 12.75 11.41 29.27
C GLY A 165 12.96 10.27 30.28
N GLY A 166 13.61 9.17 29.88
CA GLY A 166 13.78 8.01 30.75
C GLY A 166 12.47 7.27 31.04
N ASP A 167 11.48 7.40 30.15
CA ASP A 167 10.15 6.84 30.33
C ASP A 167 10.13 5.36 29.87
N LEU A 168 9.80 4.47 30.80
CA LEU A 168 9.65 3.03 30.54
C LEU A 168 8.55 2.71 29.52
N HIS A 169 7.66 3.65 29.21
CA HIS A 169 6.71 3.53 28.11
C HIS A 169 7.39 3.26 26.77
N ALA A 170 8.65 3.70 26.59
CA ALA A 170 9.48 3.37 25.42
C ALA A 170 9.53 1.86 25.15
N LEU A 171 9.43 1.01 26.17
CA LEU A 171 9.46 -0.45 26.06
C LEU A 171 8.14 -1.07 25.60
N THR A 172 7.08 -0.28 25.43
CA THR A 172 5.77 -0.76 24.94
C THR A 172 5.58 -0.59 23.44
N TYR A 173 6.43 0.20 22.78
CA TYR A 173 6.32 0.49 21.34
C TYR A 173 6.51 -0.78 20.51
N LYS A 174 5.53 -1.10 19.65
CA LYS A 174 5.65 -2.19 18.67
C LYS A 174 6.75 -1.87 17.67
N LEU A 175 7.43 -2.87 17.16
CA LEU A 175 8.55 -2.76 16.22
C LEU A 175 9.85 -2.16 16.81
N ARG A 176 9.92 -1.82 18.10
CA ARG A 176 11.21 -1.45 18.74
C ARG A 176 12.23 -2.60 18.70
N ASP A 177 13.48 -2.32 18.91
CA ASP A 177 14.51 -3.34 19.07
C ASP A 177 14.51 -3.94 20.50
N ALA A 178 13.70 -4.98 20.71
CA ALA A 178 13.53 -5.61 22.02
C ALA A 178 14.83 -6.15 22.61
N ARG A 179 15.89 -6.37 21.82
CA ARG A 179 17.23 -6.77 22.33
C ARG A 179 17.83 -5.70 23.24
N SER A 180 17.41 -4.46 23.11
CA SER A 180 17.88 -3.35 23.92
C SER A 180 17.06 -3.14 25.21
N ASP A 181 15.94 -3.83 25.40
CA ASP A 181 14.98 -3.58 26.48
C ASP A 181 15.63 -3.73 27.86
N LYS A 182 16.40 -4.81 28.09
CA LYS A 182 17.07 -5.05 29.38
C LYS A 182 18.01 -3.90 29.76
N ALA A 183 18.80 -3.41 28.81
CA ALA A 183 19.75 -2.34 29.06
C ALA A 183 19.08 -0.97 29.23
N ILE A 184 17.97 -0.72 28.50
CA ILE A 184 17.16 0.51 28.63
C ILE A 184 16.51 0.51 30.02
N ARG A 185 15.85 -0.58 30.41
CA ARG A 185 15.21 -0.72 31.72
C ARG A 185 16.20 -0.48 32.85
N ALA A 186 17.36 -1.16 32.82
CA ALA A 186 18.35 -1.02 33.87
C ALA A 186 18.89 0.43 33.98
N ALA A 187 19.06 1.14 32.86
CA ALA A 187 19.50 2.53 32.87
C ALA A 187 18.44 3.45 33.52
N PHE A 188 17.17 3.28 33.16
CA PHE A 188 16.07 4.12 33.66
C PHE A 188 15.75 3.83 35.13
N GLU A 189 15.74 2.57 35.56
CA GLU A 189 15.56 2.17 36.97
C GLU A 189 16.69 2.66 37.87
N ALA A 190 17.91 2.79 37.33
CA ALA A 190 19.06 3.40 38.02
C ALA A 190 19.06 4.93 38.01
N GLY A 191 18.01 5.58 37.45
CA GLY A 191 17.95 7.04 37.31
C GLY A 191 19.01 7.61 36.32
N LYS A 192 19.62 6.74 35.51
CA LYS A 192 20.63 7.11 34.49
C LYS A 192 19.94 7.26 33.15
N GLY A 193 20.02 8.44 32.53
CA GLY A 193 19.59 8.63 31.16
C GLY A 193 20.42 7.79 30.17
N LEU A 194 19.94 7.65 28.94
CA LEU A 194 20.70 7.07 27.84
C LEU A 194 21.57 8.14 27.17
N PRO A 195 22.83 7.82 26.78
CA PRO A 195 23.62 8.72 25.96
C PRO A 195 22.90 9.07 24.65
N LYS A 196 23.03 10.32 24.20
CA LYS A 196 22.38 10.82 22.98
C LYS A 196 22.64 9.95 21.77
N GLU A 197 23.87 9.51 21.56
CA GLU A 197 24.28 8.66 20.43
C GLU A 197 23.57 7.29 20.48
N ARG A 198 23.24 6.79 21.68
CA ARG A 198 22.49 5.55 21.84
C ARG A 198 21.02 5.77 21.52
N ILE A 199 20.43 6.88 21.95
CA ILE A 199 19.06 7.27 21.61
C ILE A 199 18.94 7.38 20.09
N ASP A 200 19.82 8.12 19.44
CA ASP A 200 19.82 8.30 17.98
C ASP A 200 19.88 6.96 17.23
N LYS A 201 20.73 6.03 17.66
CA LYS A 201 20.79 4.67 17.08
C LYS A 201 19.51 3.84 17.28
N LEU A 202 18.86 3.98 18.44
CA LEU A 202 17.60 3.29 18.73
C LEU A 202 16.46 3.84 17.89
N VAL A 203 16.38 5.17 17.77
CA VAL A 203 15.36 5.87 16.97
C VAL A 203 15.55 5.58 15.48
N ASP A 204 16.77 5.64 14.93
CA ASP A 204 17.02 5.29 13.53
C ASP A 204 16.56 3.86 13.23
N ARG A 205 16.93 2.88 14.06
CA ARG A 205 16.48 1.49 13.88
C ARG A 205 14.96 1.36 13.94
N TYR A 206 14.33 2.12 14.83
CA TYR A 206 12.88 2.12 14.96
C TYR A 206 12.23 2.73 13.71
N ALA A 207 12.71 3.88 13.23
CA ALA A 207 12.27 4.53 12.01
C ALA A 207 12.43 3.61 10.78
N GLN A 208 13.56 2.89 10.66
CA GLN A 208 13.78 1.92 9.59
C GLN A 208 12.75 0.77 9.60
N ARG A 209 12.36 0.29 10.77
CA ARG A 209 11.31 -0.75 10.89
C ARG A 209 9.92 -0.20 10.56
N GLN A 210 9.63 1.05 10.94
CA GLN A 210 8.40 1.74 10.54
C GLN A 210 8.34 1.94 9.03
N LEU A 211 9.47 2.32 8.41
CA LEU A 211 9.59 2.44 6.95
C LEU A 211 9.38 1.10 6.26
N ALA A 212 9.96 0.02 6.77
CA ALA A 212 9.76 -1.31 6.21
C ALA A 212 8.28 -1.73 6.27
N SER A 213 7.62 -1.50 7.41
CA SER A 213 6.18 -1.77 7.59
C SER A 213 5.31 -0.95 6.63
N ARG A 214 5.63 0.34 6.42
CA ARG A 214 4.93 1.18 5.43
C ARG A 214 5.16 0.70 4.01
N ALA A 215 6.40 0.40 3.65
CA ALA A 215 6.76 -0.12 2.34
C ALA A 215 5.99 -1.41 2.00
N GLU A 216 5.82 -2.30 2.97
CA GLU A 216 5.01 -3.51 2.81
C GLU A 216 3.52 -3.21 2.61
N ALA A 217 2.98 -2.21 3.34
CA ALA A 217 1.57 -1.82 3.20
C ALA A 217 1.27 -1.23 1.82
N ILE A 218 2.10 -0.29 1.35
CA ILE A 218 2.01 0.30 0.00
C ILE A 218 2.15 -0.80 -1.04
N ALA A 219 3.20 -1.61 -0.94
CA ALA A 219 3.51 -2.65 -1.91
C ALA A 219 2.40 -3.70 -2.05
N ARG A 220 1.78 -4.10 -0.94
CA ARG A 220 0.65 -5.03 -0.97
C ARG A 220 -0.55 -4.42 -1.67
N THR A 221 -0.89 -3.18 -1.35
CA THR A 221 -2.03 -2.48 -1.95
C THR A 221 -1.83 -2.33 -3.46
N GLU A 222 -0.66 -1.85 -3.88
CA GLU A 222 -0.37 -1.61 -5.29
C GLU A 222 -0.20 -2.92 -6.09
N ALA A 223 0.36 -3.97 -5.49
CA ALA A 223 0.44 -5.27 -6.15
C ALA A 223 -0.95 -5.88 -6.36
N LEU A 224 -1.86 -5.81 -5.36
CA LEU A 224 -3.22 -6.30 -5.52
C LEU A 224 -3.99 -5.48 -6.57
N ARG A 225 -3.86 -4.15 -6.53
CA ARG A 225 -4.45 -3.24 -7.51
C ARG A 225 -4.00 -3.59 -8.93
N ALA A 226 -2.69 -3.75 -9.12
CA ALA A 226 -2.12 -4.09 -10.41
C ALA A 226 -2.56 -5.47 -10.92
N VAL A 227 -2.56 -6.48 -10.07
CA VAL A 227 -2.97 -7.85 -10.44
C VAL A 227 -4.45 -7.91 -10.77
N HIS A 228 -5.33 -7.39 -9.93
CA HIS A 228 -6.77 -7.45 -10.18
C HIS A 228 -7.23 -6.47 -11.25
N GLY A 229 -6.59 -5.30 -11.36
CA GLY A 229 -6.83 -4.35 -12.44
C GLY A 229 -6.44 -4.91 -13.81
N GLY A 230 -5.25 -5.52 -13.92
CA GLY A 230 -4.82 -6.17 -15.16
C GLY A 230 -5.71 -7.36 -15.54
N GLN A 231 -6.08 -8.17 -14.56
CA GLN A 231 -7.06 -9.23 -14.79
C GLN A 231 -8.39 -8.68 -15.31
N HIS A 232 -8.93 -7.66 -14.67
CA HIS A 232 -10.21 -7.07 -15.05
C HIS A 232 -10.16 -6.50 -16.47
N GLU A 233 -9.12 -5.74 -16.77
CA GLU A 233 -8.95 -5.08 -18.06
C GLU A 233 -8.83 -6.07 -19.23
N ALA A 234 -8.12 -7.19 -19.04
CA ALA A 234 -8.03 -8.21 -20.08
C ALA A 234 -9.38 -8.89 -20.38
N TRP A 235 -10.22 -9.09 -19.36
CA TRP A 235 -11.57 -9.61 -19.54
C TRP A 235 -12.46 -8.59 -20.27
N GLU A 236 -12.40 -7.31 -19.88
CA GLU A 236 -13.14 -6.24 -20.54
C GLU A 236 -12.78 -6.12 -22.03
N GLN A 237 -11.50 -6.16 -22.38
CA GLN A 237 -11.07 -6.08 -23.77
C GLN A 237 -11.57 -7.27 -24.58
N ALA A 238 -11.54 -8.49 -24.01
CA ALA A 238 -12.05 -9.67 -24.70
C ALA A 238 -13.58 -9.60 -24.93
N ILE A 239 -14.32 -8.96 -24.04
CA ILE A 239 -15.77 -8.72 -24.20
C ILE A 239 -16.01 -7.65 -25.27
N ASP A 240 -15.30 -6.51 -25.21
CA ASP A 240 -15.41 -5.41 -26.17
C ASP A 240 -15.09 -5.87 -27.60
N ASP A 241 -14.12 -6.77 -27.75
CA ASP A 241 -13.75 -7.42 -29.03
C ASP A 241 -14.77 -8.47 -29.52
N GLY A 242 -15.87 -8.70 -28.77
CA GLY A 242 -16.88 -9.68 -29.10
C GLY A 242 -16.42 -11.16 -29.01
N LYS A 243 -15.26 -11.40 -28.39
CA LYS A 243 -14.68 -12.74 -28.25
C LYS A 243 -15.23 -13.50 -27.05
N LEU A 244 -15.87 -12.78 -26.12
CA LEU A 244 -16.41 -13.34 -24.88
C LEU A 244 -17.76 -12.71 -24.55
N ASP A 245 -18.75 -13.57 -24.29
CA ASP A 245 -20.06 -13.14 -23.84
C ASP A 245 -20.05 -12.90 -22.32
N ALA A 246 -20.28 -11.64 -21.91
CA ALA A 246 -20.37 -11.22 -20.51
C ALA A 246 -21.44 -12.00 -19.73
N ALA A 247 -22.54 -12.41 -20.39
CA ALA A 247 -23.62 -13.20 -19.78
C ALA A 247 -23.19 -14.60 -19.32
N ARG A 248 -22.00 -15.05 -19.71
CA ARG A 248 -21.43 -16.35 -19.31
C ARG A 248 -20.34 -16.25 -18.25
N ILE A 249 -20.09 -15.06 -17.72
CA ILE A 249 -18.97 -14.82 -16.80
C ILE A 249 -19.46 -14.79 -15.36
N GLN A 250 -18.91 -15.69 -14.53
CA GLN A 250 -19.11 -15.70 -13.09
C GLN A 250 -17.88 -15.15 -12.38
N GLN A 251 -18.07 -14.20 -11.49
CA GLN A 251 -17.07 -13.71 -10.56
C GLN A 251 -17.33 -14.28 -9.16
N GLU A 252 -16.27 -14.51 -8.38
CA GLU A 252 -16.38 -14.94 -6.99
C GLU A 252 -15.31 -14.26 -6.11
N TRP A 253 -15.75 -13.75 -4.94
CA TRP A 253 -14.88 -13.12 -3.96
C TRP A 253 -14.31 -14.12 -2.98
N HIS A 254 -13.00 -14.11 -2.81
CA HIS A 254 -12.28 -14.92 -1.85
C HIS A 254 -11.67 -14.01 -0.77
N ALA A 255 -12.26 -14.00 0.41
CA ALA A 255 -11.70 -13.32 1.56
C ALA A 255 -10.45 -14.08 2.05
N GLY A 256 -9.42 -13.33 2.43
CA GLY A 256 -8.23 -13.89 3.09
C GLY A 256 -8.60 -14.53 4.44
N SER A 257 -7.63 -15.26 5.02
CA SER A 257 -7.85 -15.92 6.33
C SER A 257 -7.89 -14.91 7.48
N ALA A 258 -8.76 -15.16 8.48
CA ALA A 258 -8.71 -14.51 9.78
C ALA A 258 -7.38 -14.89 10.50
N PRO A 259 -6.86 -14.05 11.42
CA PRO A 259 -7.39 -12.76 11.90
C PRO A 259 -6.95 -11.55 11.04
N ARG A 260 -6.26 -11.76 9.92
CA ARG A 260 -5.66 -10.67 9.12
C ARG A 260 -6.63 -10.04 8.11
N THR A 261 -7.84 -10.57 7.99
CA THR A 261 -8.88 -10.04 7.10
C THR A 261 -9.89 -9.25 7.90
N ARG A 262 -10.28 -8.07 7.41
CA ARG A 262 -11.28 -7.22 8.04
C ARG A 262 -12.63 -7.92 8.12
N ALA A 263 -13.39 -7.74 9.21
CA ALA A 263 -14.70 -8.37 9.39
C ALA A 263 -15.65 -8.08 8.22
N HIS A 264 -15.70 -6.85 7.73
CA HIS A 264 -16.54 -6.46 6.60
C HIS A 264 -16.10 -7.08 5.25
N HIS A 265 -14.84 -7.54 5.12
CA HIS A 265 -14.39 -8.33 3.97
C HIS A 265 -14.62 -9.84 4.18
N VAL A 266 -14.64 -10.31 5.42
CA VAL A 266 -15.04 -11.71 5.72
C VAL A 266 -16.48 -11.94 5.27
N ALA A 267 -17.37 -10.95 5.45
CA ALA A 267 -18.76 -10.99 4.98
C ALA A 267 -18.91 -11.09 3.46
N MET A 268 -17.86 -10.75 2.70
CA MET A 268 -17.87 -10.89 1.22
C MET A 268 -17.47 -12.28 0.74
N ARG A 269 -17.00 -13.16 1.64
CA ARG A 269 -16.49 -14.49 1.26
C ARG A 269 -17.56 -15.31 0.54
N GLY A 270 -17.22 -15.78 -0.66
CA GLY A 270 -18.11 -16.61 -1.47
C GLY A 270 -19.19 -15.82 -2.22
N GLN A 271 -19.26 -14.49 -2.06
CA GLN A 271 -20.16 -13.71 -2.90
C GLN A 271 -19.85 -13.97 -4.37
N LYS A 272 -20.90 -14.27 -5.13
CA LYS A 272 -20.85 -14.46 -6.56
C LYS A 272 -21.53 -13.28 -7.27
N ARG A 273 -20.97 -12.83 -8.38
CA ARG A 273 -21.49 -11.73 -9.19
C ARG A 273 -21.42 -12.04 -10.67
N LYS A 274 -22.42 -11.59 -11.41
CA LYS A 274 -22.35 -11.51 -12.88
C LYS A 274 -21.29 -10.51 -13.29
N TRP A 275 -20.77 -10.60 -14.49
CA TRP A 275 -19.88 -9.57 -15.00
C TRP A 275 -20.61 -8.23 -15.04
N GLY A 276 -19.94 -7.15 -14.68
CA GLY A 276 -20.53 -5.82 -14.53
C GLY A 276 -21.15 -5.52 -13.15
N GLU A 277 -21.48 -6.55 -12.35
CA GLU A 277 -21.95 -6.33 -10.98
C GLU A 277 -20.79 -6.17 -10.01
N SER A 278 -20.97 -5.33 -8.98
CA SER A 278 -20.01 -5.10 -7.91
C SER A 278 -20.29 -6.01 -6.71
N PHE A 279 -19.24 -6.38 -6.00
CA PHE A 279 -19.33 -7.02 -4.70
C PHE A 279 -19.67 -5.95 -3.63
N ARG A 280 -20.44 -6.33 -2.61
CA ARG A 280 -20.85 -5.45 -1.52
C ARG A 280 -20.13 -5.82 -0.23
N SER A 281 -19.36 -4.90 0.35
CA SER A 281 -18.72 -5.13 1.64
C SER A 281 -19.73 -5.11 2.78
N GLY A 282 -19.37 -5.66 3.94
CA GLY A 282 -20.21 -5.60 5.14
C GLY A 282 -20.47 -4.18 5.67
N ARG A 283 -19.86 -3.16 5.03
CA ARG A 283 -20.13 -1.71 5.26
C ARG A 283 -21.00 -1.08 4.18
N GLY A 284 -21.46 -1.87 3.20
CA GLY A 284 -22.27 -1.39 2.08
C GLY A 284 -21.46 -0.81 0.91
N ASN A 285 -20.14 -0.68 1.00
CA ASN A 285 -19.30 -0.20 -0.10
C ASN A 285 -19.27 -1.20 -1.26
N LEU A 286 -19.25 -0.69 -2.49
CA LEU A 286 -19.21 -1.50 -3.71
C LEU A 286 -17.77 -1.58 -4.24
N LEU A 287 -17.36 -2.79 -4.63
CA LEU A 287 -16.05 -3.06 -5.21
C LEU A 287 -16.19 -3.97 -6.42
N ARG A 288 -15.62 -3.59 -7.56
CA ARG A 288 -15.54 -4.45 -8.75
C ARG A 288 -14.57 -5.62 -8.54
N TYR A 289 -13.52 -5.38 -7.77
CA TYR A 289 -12.46 -6.35 -7.44
C TYR A 289 -11.67 -5.90 -6.21
N PRO A 290 -10.84 -6.76 -5.59
CA PRO A 290 -9.98 -6.37 -4.48
C PRO A 290 -9.00 -5.25 -4.85
N CYS A 291 -8.91 -4.23 -4.01
CA CYS A 291 -8.14 -3.00 -4.23
C CYS A 291 -8.62 -2.17 -5.45
N ASP A 292 -9.91 -2.18 -5.71
CA ASP A 292 -10.55 -1.30 -6.70
C ASP A 292 -10.14 0.16 -6.43
N PRO A 293 -9.55 0.88 -7.39
CA PRO A 293 -9.12 2.27 -7.18
C PRO A 293 -10.26 3.26 -6.89
N ASP A 294 -11.51 2.88 -7.24
CA ASP A 294 -12.68 3.72 -7.00
C ASP A 294 -13.33 3.46 -5.63
N ALA A 295 -12.85 2.45 -4.89
CA ALA A 295 -13.33 2.14 -3.55
C ALA A 295 -12.61 2.97 -2.46
N PRO A 296 -13.27 3.25 -1.31
CA PRO A 296 -12.67 3.98 -0.21
C PRO A 296 -11.37 3.34 0.32
N ALA A 297 -10.44 4.16 0.81
CA ALA A 297 -9.14 3.69 1.34
C ALA A 297 -9.28 2.60 2.41
N LEU A 298 -10.32 2.68 3.25
CA LEU A 298 -10.62 1.69 4.29
C LEU A 298 -10.90 0.27 3.74
N GLU A 299 -11.33 0.17 2.46
CA GLU A 299 -11.57 -1.11 1.79
C GLU A 299 -10.32 -1.64 1.10
N VAL A 300 -9.45 -0.75 0.60
CA VAL A 300 -8.35 -1.14 -0.29
C VAL A 300 -6.99 -1.30 0.42
N VAL A 301 -6.63 -0.42 1.37
CA VAL A 301 -5.29 -0.42 2.00
C VAL A 301 -5.00 -1.76 2.66
N SER A 302 -3.89 -2.40 2.26
CA SER A 302 -3.45 -3.71 2.80
C SER A 302 -4.47 -4.83 2.71
N CYS A 303 -5.40 -4.80 1.77
CA CYS A 303 -6.34 -5.88 1.50
C CYS A 303 -5.61 -7.21 1.24
N ARG A 304 -6.28 -8.35 1.54
CA ARG A 304 -5.76 -9.72 1.35
C ARG A 304 -6.75 -10.61 0.61
N CYS A 305 -7.78 -10.01 0.04
CA CYS A 305 -8.79 -10.74 -0.72
C CYS A 305 -8.31 -11.01 -2.14
N ALA A 306 -8.93 -11.97 -2.78
CA ALA A 306 -8.74 -12.30 -4.18
C ALA A 306 -10.09 -12.40 -4.89
N ARG A 307 -10.10 -12.24 -6.21
CA ARG A 307 -11.25 -12.49 -7.06
C ARG A 307 -10.88 -13.53 -8.10
N THR A 308 -11.69 -14.57 -8.25
CA THR A 308 -11.62 -15.46 -9.41
C THR A 308 -12.70 -15.10 -10.41
N VAL A 309 -12.39 -15.34 -11.69
CA VAL A 309 -13.30 -15.14 -12.82
C VAL A 309 -13.27 -16.40 -13.67
N ARG A 310 -14.45 -16.90 -14.06
CA ARG A 310 -14.59 -18.11 -14.88
C ARG A 310 -15.68 -17.95 -15.93
N ILE A 311 -15.51 -18.62 -17.06
CA ILE A 311 -16.54 -18.80 -18.09
C ILE A 311 -17.37 -20.02 -17.70
N LEU A 312 -18.68 -19.85 -17.64
CA LEU A 312 -19.62 -20.94 -17.39
C LEU A 312 -19.88 -21.77 -18.67
N PRO A 313 -20.18 -23.07 -18.52
CA PRO A 313 -20.62 -23.90 -19.62
C PRO A 313 -21.88 -23.33 -20.28
N PRO A 314 -22.14 -23.66 -21.56
CA PRO A 314 -23.42 -23.34 -22.19
C PRO A 314 -24.61 -23.87 -21.39
N GLY A 315 -25.64 -23.03 -21.26
CA GLY A 315 -26.86 -23.37 -20.51
C GLY A 315 -26.78 -23.10 -18.99
N GLN A 316 -25.62 -22.75 -18.45
CA GLN A 316 -25.49 -22.34 -17.06
C GLN A 316 -25.47 -20.80 -16.96
N ALA A 317 -26.40 -20.23 -16.20
CA ALA A 317 -26.45 -18.81 -15.93
C ALA A 317 -25.56 -18.42 -14.72
N PRO A 318 -24.88 -17.27 -14.76
CA PRO A 318 -24.14 -16.77 -13.60
C PRO A 318 -25.09 -16.28 -12.49
N ILE A 319 -24.68 -16.50 -11.24
CA ILE A 319 -25.37 -16.04 -10.04
C ILE A 319 -24.98 -14.57 -9.80
N GLY A 320 -25.96 -13.71 -9.56
CA GLY A 320 -25.79 -12.30 -9.24
C GLY A 320 -26.26 -11.93 -7.82
N GLU A 321 -26.22 -10.65 -7.48
CA GLU A 321 -26.66 -10.15 -6.16
C GLU A 321 -28.13 -10.49 -5.87
N ALA A 322 -28.99 -10.36 -6.88
CA ALA A 322 -30.41 -10.67 -6.76
C ALA A 322 -30.70 -12.16 -6.49
N ASP A 323 -29.80 -13.05 -6.87
CA ASP A 323 -29.97 -14.50 -6.78
C ASP A 323 -29.49 -15.05 -5.42
N GLU A 324 -28.66 -14.30 -4.66
CA GLU A 324 -28.12 -14.76 -3.36
C GLU A 324 -29.18 -14.86 -2.26
N GLY A 325 -30.26 -14.10 -2.36
CA GLY A 325 -31.39 -14.19 -1.41
C GLY A 325 -32.28 -15.44 -1.59
N ALA A 326 -32.28 -16.07 -2.77
CA ALA A 326 -33.11 -17.20 -3.09
C ALA A 326 -32.53 -18.57 -2.66
N THR A 327 -31.22 -18.64 -2.34
CA THR A 327 -30.53 -19.88 -1.97
C THR A 327 -30.36 -20.08 -0.47
N ALA A 328 -30.83 -19.12 0.37
CA ALA A 328 -30.72 -19.13 1.83
C ALA A 328 -32.05 -19.50 2.54
N SER A 329 -33.05 -20.00 1.80
CA SER A 329 -34.33 -20.49 2.32
C SER A 329 -34.40 -22.03 2.35
#